data_95779fe71fba83e04591d2144e784ecd
#
_entry.id   95779fe71fba83e04591d2144e784ecd
#
_cell.length_a   1.000
_cell.length_b   1.000
_cell.length_c   1.000
_cell.angle_alpha   90.00
_cell.angle_beta   90.00
_cell.angle_gamma   90.00
#
_symmetry.space_group_name_H-M   'P 1'
#
loop_
_entity.id
_entity.type
_entity.pdbx_description
1 polymer ?
#
loop_
_entity_poly.entity_id
_entity_poly.type
_entity_poly.pdbx_seq_one_letter_code
_entity_poly.pdbx_strand_id
1 'polypeptide(L)'
;YGLPKETPEQAAHKAAVLEKALDAACAVPLDIMAKCADGIALVEEYAAKGSVLAVSDAGCAAALCKAALQAASLNVFINTKLMTDRAHAAELDAKADKLLGEFVPKADAVFASVTEKLRMR
;
A
#
# COMPACT_ATOMS: atom_id res chain seq x y z
N TYR A 1 17.81 13.98 -8.11
CA TYR A 1 18.38 14.96 -7.15
C TYR A 1 19.69 15.59 -7.64
N GLY A 2 20.48 14.91 -8.47
CA GLY A 2 21.79 15.38 -8.92
C GLY A 2 21.81 16.45 -10.00
N LEU A 3 20.66 16.86 -10.57
CA LEU A 3 20.62 17.88 -11.62
C LEU A 3 21.05 19.27 -11.10
N PRO A 4 21.72 20.10 -11.94
CA PRO A 4 22.15 21.44 -11.52
C PRO A 4 20.97 22.38 -11.30
N LYS A 5 21.15 23.38 -10.43
CA LYS A 5 20.12 24.37 -10.07
C LYS A 5 20.67 25.78 -9.94
N GLU A 6 21.82 26.07 -10.59
CA GLU A 6 22.53 27.32 -10.43
C GLU A 6 21.93 28.50 -11.20
N THR A 7 21.24 28.19 -12.33
CA THR A 7 20.50 29.19 -13.11
C THR A 7 18.99 29.01 -12.94
N PRO A 8 18.16 30.06 -13.19
CA PRO A 8 16.71 29.94 -13.14
C PRO A 8 16.17 28.84 -14.08
N GLU A 9 16.73 28.68 -15.27
CA GLU A 9 16.33 27.63 -16.23
C GLU A 9 16.70 26.24 -15.71
N GLN A 10 17.88 26.07 -15.12
CA GLN A 10 18.31 24.82 -14.50
C GLN A 10 17.41 24.44 -13.33
N ALA A 11 17.09 25.41 -12.47
CA ALA A 11 16.21 25.19 -11.32
C ALA A 11 14.81 24.75 -11.76
N ALA A 12 14.26 25.43 -12.78
CA ALA A 12 12.94 25.08 -13.34
C ALA A 12 12.93 23.69 -13.98
N HIS A 13 13.97 23.35 -14.75
CA HIS A 13 14.10 22.01 -15.35
C HIS A 13 14.21 20.93 -14.28
N LYS A 14 15.05 21.14 -13.28
CA LYS A 14 15.19 20.20 -12.15
C LYS A 14 13.87 19.99 -11.42
N ALA A 15 13.13 21.05 -11.14
CA ALA A 15 11.83 20.96 -10.47
C ALA A 15 10.82 20.15 -11.30
N ALA A 16 10.77 20.36 -12.61
CA ALA A 16 9.87 19.63 -13.50
C ALA A 16 10.24 18.15 -13.60
N VAL A 17 11.52 17.83 -13.69
CA VAL A 17 12.01 16.43 -13.73
C VAL A 17 11.73 15.74 -12.40
N LEU A 18 11.99 16.42 -11.29
CA LEU A 18 11.72 15.86 -9.95
C LEU A 18 10.24 15.56 -9.76
N GLU A 19 9.35 16.47 -10.16
CA GLU A 19 7.90 16.26 -10.04
C GLU A 19 7.44 15.02 -10.80
N LYS A 20 7.90 14.84 -12.03
CA LYS A 20 7.63 13.64 -12.82
C LYS A 20 8.19 12.37 -12.19
N ALA A 21 9.40 12.45 -11.66
CA ALA A 21 10.04 11.32 -11.00
C ALA A 21 9.28 10.91 -9.72
N LEU A 22 8.80 11.87 -8.95
CA LEU A 22 8.01 11.61 -7.74
C LEU A 22 6.66 10.96 -8.08
N ASP A 23 5.99 11.43 -9.12
CA ASP A 23 4.74 10.82 -9.61
C ASP A 23 4.98 9.37 -10.06
N ALA A 24 6.00 9.14 -10.88
CA ALA A 24 6.38 7.80 -11.31
C ALA A 24 6.75 6.88 -10.13
N ALA A 25 7.44 7.43 -9.12
CA ALA A 25 7.83 6.68 -7.93
C ALA A 25 6.65 6.29 -7.03
N CYS A 26 5.49 6.89 -7.18
CA CYS A 26 4.25 6.50 -6.51
C CYS A 26 3.54 5.35 -7.21
N ALA A 27 3.74 5.16 -8.51
CA ALA A 27 2.98 4.20 -9.32
C ALA A 27 3.18 2.76 -8.85
N VAL A 28 4.42 2.33 -8.65
CA VAL A 28 4.72 0.95 -8.21
C VAL A 28 4.23 0.67 -6.79
N PRO A 29 4.49 1.52 -5.78
CA PRO A 29 3.93 1.30 -4.45
C PRO A 29 2.39 1.24 -4.42
N LEU A 30 1.71 2.08 -5.20
CA LEU A 30 0.25 2.02 -5.31
C LEU A 30 -0.23 0.71 -5.95
N ASP A 31 0.48 0.22 -6.96
CA ASP A 31 0.17 -1.08 -7.57
C ASP A 31 0.40 -2.23 -6.60
N ILE A 32 1.47 -2.19 -5.82
CA ILE A 32 1.73 -3.16 -4.74
C ILE A 32 0.58 -3.12 -3.72
N MET A 33 0.14 -1.94 -3.31
CA MET A 33 -1.00 -1.80 -2.39
C MET A 33 -2.26 -2.44 -2.96
N ALA A 34 -2.56 -2.20 -4.24
CA ALA A 34 -3.72 -2.79 -4.91
C ALA A 34 -3.63 -4.32 -4.95
N LYS A 35 -2.46 -4.87 -5.23
CA LYS A 35 -2.24 -6.33 -5.24
C LYS A 35 -2.37 -6.94 -3.84
N CYS A 36 -1.86 -6.26 -2.82
CA CYS A 36 -2.05 -6.69 -1.44
C CYS A 36 -3.53 -6.67 -1.04
N ALA A 37 -4.28 -5.66 -1.46
CA ALA A 37 -5.71 -5.58 -1.26
C ALA A 37 -6.45 -6.76 -1.90
N ASP A 38 -6.12 -7.08 -3.15
CA ASP A 38 -6.66 -8.26 -3.85
C ASP A 38 -6.34 -9.55 -3.08
N GLY A 39 -5.11 -9.67 -2.60
CA GLY A 39 -4.68 -10.81 -1.78
C GLY A 39 -5.49 -10.94 -0.49
N ILE A 40 -5.74 -9.85 0.21
CA ILE A 40 -6.55 -9.84 1.43
C ILE A 40 -8.00 -10.26 1.13
N ALA A 41 -8.59 -9.77 0.03
CA ALA A 41 -9.93 -10.16 -0.38
C ALA A 41 -10.04 -11.68 -0.68
N LEU A 42 -9.04 -12.23 -1.34
CA LEU A 42 -8.96 -13.69 -1.60
C LEU A 42 -8.81 -14.48 -0.30
N VAL A 43 -7.97 -14.03 0.59
CA VAL A 43 -7.73 -14.69 1.89
C VAL A 43 -8.98 -14.64 2.75
N GLU A 44 -9.73 -13.55 2.72
CA GLU A 44 -11.01 -13.43 3.43
C GLU A 44 -12.00 -14.51 2.97
N GLU A 45 -12.16 -14.70 1.67
CA GLU A 45 -12.98 -15.76 1.11
C GLU A 45 -12.45 -17.15 1.48
N TYR A 46 -11.17 -17.34 1.34
CA TYR A 46 -10.50 -18.61 1.62
C TYR A 46 -10.66 -19.02 3.09
N ALA A 47 -10.49 -18.08 4.02
CA ALA A 47 -10.67 -18.32 5.44
C ALA A 47 -12.10 -18.73 5.79
N ALA A 48 -13.11 -18.24 5.04
CA ALA A 48 -14.51 -18.58 5.22
C ALA A 48 -14.88 -19.92 4.61
N LYS A 49 -14.30 -20.30 3.48
CA LYS A 49 -14.74 -21.43 2.64
C LYS A 49 -13.67 -22.51 2.46
N GLY A 50 -12.44 -22.24 2.86
CA GLY A 50 -11.31 -23.13 2.64
C GLY A 50 -11.27 -24.33 3.59
N SER A 51 -10.31 -25.21 3.37
CA SER A 51 -10.06 -26.39 4.20
C SER A 51 -9.65 -25.99 5.62
N VAL A 52 -10.15 -26.69 6.61
CA VAL A 52 -9.76 -26.53 8.03
C VAL A 52 -8.23 -26.71 8.21
N LEU A 53 -7.61 -27.58 7.42
CA LEU A 53 -6.18 -27.86 7.49
C LEU A 53 -5.32 -26.68 7.02
N ALA A 54 -5.87 -25.81 6.17
CA ALA A 54 -5.15 -24.66 5.62
C ALA A 54 -5.55 -23.31 6.26
N VAL A 55 -6.33 -23.35 7.35
CA VAL A 55 -6.80 -22.11 7.98
C VAL A 55 -5.67 -21.26 8.55
N SER A 56 -4.60 -21.89 9.06
CA SER A 56 -3.40 -21.16 9.54
C SER A 56 -2.69 -20.40 8.43
N ASP A 57 -2.66 -20.97 7.22
CA ASP A 57 -2.05 -20.31 6.05
C ASP A 57 -2.82 -19.04 5.68
N ALA A 58 -4.15 -19.07 5.78
CA ALA A 58 -4.97 -17.89 5.58
C ALA A 58 -4.66 -16.78 6.59
N GLY A 59 -4.44 -17.11 7.84
CA GLY A 59 -4.02 -16.17 8.88
C GLY A 59 -2.63 -15.57 8.59
N CYS A 60 -1.68 -16.40 8.20
CA CYS A 60 -0.34 -15.95 7.83
C CYS A 60 -0.40 -15.01 6.61
N ALA A 61 -1.17 -15.37 5.59
CA ALA A 61 -1.32 -14.56 4.39
C ALA A 61 -1.96 -13.19 4.71
N ALA A 62 -2.98 -13.15 5.57
CA ALA A 62 -3.59 -11.90 6.01
C ALA A 62 -2.59 -10.98 6.71
N ALA A 63 -1.78 -11.51 7.61
CA ALA A 63 -0.76 -10.76 8.34
C ALA A 63 0.31 -10.22 7.39
N LEU A 64 0.82 -11.04 6.47
CA LEU A 64 1.86 -10.64 5.52
C LEU A 64 1.35 -9.63 4.49
N CYS A 65 0.15 -9.81 3.96
CA CYS A 65 -0.47 -8.87 3.02
C CYS A 65 -0.76 -7.52 3.70
N LYS A 66 -1.21 -7.52 4.95
CA LYS A 66 -1.37 -6.31 5.74
C LYS A 66 -0.04 -5.56 5.90
N ALA A 67 1.01 -6.26 6.29
CA ALA A 67 2.34 -5.67 6.45
C ALA A 67 2.86 -5.08 5.14
N ALA A 68 2.71 -5.80 4.03
CA ALA A 68 3.12 -5.33 2.70
C ALA A 68 2.30 -4.12 2.24
N LEU A 69 1.00 -4.11 2.50
CA LEU A 69 0.10 -2.98 2.20
C LEU A 69 0.55 -1.72 2.95
N GLN A 70 0.79 -1.84 4.24
CA GLN A 70 1.24 -0.72 5.09
C GLN A 70 2.64 -0.25 4.69
N ALA A 71 3.57 -1.17 4.44
CA ALA A 71 4.92 -0.82 4.02
C ALA A 71 4.91 -0.08 2.67
N ALA A 72 4.14 -0.54 1.70
CA ALA A 72 4.00 0.12 0.40
C ALA A 72 3.40 1.53 0.54
N SER A 73 2.44 1.74 1.44
CA SER A 73 1.84 3.06 1.67
C SER A 73 2.88 4.10 2.11
N LEU A 74 3.87 3.72 2.89
CA LEU A 74 4.94 4.62 3.32
C LEU A 74 5.78 5.10 2.14
N ASN A 75 5.95 4.26 1.12
CA ASN A 75 6.64 4.65 -0.11
C ASN A 75 5.80 5.58 -0.99
N VAL A 76 4.48 5.51 -0.90
CA VAL A 76 3.61 6.53 -1.51
C VAL A 76 3.78 7.85 -0.78
N PHE A 77 3.62 7.86 0.54
CA PHE A 77 3.61 9.09 1.34
C PHE A 77 4.95 9.83 1.35
N ILE A 78 6.07 9.12 1.33
CA ILE A 78 7.40 9.78 1.27
C ILE A 78 7.59 10.52 -0.06
N ASN A 79 7.01 10.03 -1.14
CA ASN A 79 7.07 10.68 -2.45
C ASN A 79 6.06 11.82 -2.58
N THR A 80 4.81 11.61 -2.18
CA THR A 80 3.77 12.66 -2.24
C THR A 80 4.13 13.86 -1.36
N LYS A 81 4.79 13.62 -0.24
CA LYS A 81 5.28 14.69 0.66
C LYS A 81 6.16 15.70 -0.08
N LEU A 82 6.94 15.24 -1.04
CA LEU A 82 7.92 16.07 -1.76
C LEU A 82 7.34 16.69 -3.04
N MET A 83 6.15 16.32 -3.46
CA MET A 83 5.52 16.86 -4.66
C MET A 83 5.11 18.33 -4.47
N THR A 84 5.29 19.14 -5.50
CA THR A 84 4.83 20.53 -5.50
C THR A 84 3.36 20.67 -5.91
N ASP A 85 2.87 19.78 -6.77
CA ASP A 85 1.45 19.67 -7.10
C ASP A 85 0.69 19.03 -5.93
N ARG A 86 0.24 19.87 -5.01
CA ARG A 86 -0.43 19.40 -3.79
C ARG A 86 -1.80 18.77 -4.06
N ALA A 87 -2.49 19.18 -5.12
CA ALA A 87 -3.76 18.59 -5.49
C ALA A 87 -3.56 17.15 -5.99
N HIS A 88 -2.58 16.92 -6.85
CA HIS A 88 -2.24 15.58 -7.34
C HIS A 88 -1.69 14.69 -6.22
N ALA A 89 -0.84 15.23 -5.34
CA ALA A 89 -0.37 14.51 -4.16
C ALA A 89 -1.54 14.06 -3.28
N ALA A 90 -2.53 14.91 -3.05
CA ALA A 90 -3.72 14.57 -2.29
C ALA A 90 -4.56 13.46 -2.93
N GLU A 91 -4.64 13.42 -4.27
CA GLU A 91 -5.31 12.33 -5.00
C GLU A 91 -4.61 10.99 -4.78
N LEU A 92 -3.28 10.97 -4.85
CA LEU A 92 -2.49 9.77 -4.62
C LEU A 92 -2.60 9.29 -3.16
N ASP A 93 -2.51 10.21 -2.22
CA ASP A 93 -2.67 9.91 -0.79
C ASP A 93 -4.08 9.35 -0.51
N ALA A 94 -5.11 9.91 -1.13
CA ALA A 94 -6.48 9.43 -0.97
C ALA A 94 -6.66 7.99 -1.48
N LYS A 95 -6.01 7.63 -2.59
CA LYS A 95 -6.01 6.23 -3.08
C LYS A 95 -5.37 5.28 -2.06
N ALA A 96 -4.23 5.67 -1.52
CA ALA A 96 -3.55 4.89 -0.49
C ALA A 96 -4.40 4.78 0.78
N ASP A 97 -4.97 5.88 1.26
CA ASP A 97 -5.81 5.91 2.46
C ASP A 97 -7.05 5.04 2.30
N LYS A 98 -7.67 5.03 1.12
CA LYS A 98 -8.83 4.19 0.83
C LYS A 98 -8.48 2.70 0.95
N LEU A 99 -7.36 2.29 0.37
CA LEU A 99 -6.91 0.90 0.45
C LEU A 99 -6.55 0.50 1.89
N LEU A 100 -5.85 1.36 2.62
CA LEU A 100 -5.54 1.12 4.03
C LEU A 100 -6.81 1.02 4.88
N GLY A 101 -7.74 1.97 4.71
CA GLY A 101 -8.97 2.03 5.51
C GLY A 101 -9.91 0.86 5.28
N GLU A 102 -9.91 0.27 4.09
CA GLU A 102 -10.75 -0.87 3.76
C GLU A 102 -10.08 -2.21 4.12
N PHE A 103 -8.81 -2.39 3.76
CA PHE A 103 -8.18 -3.71 3.78
C PHE A 103 -7.39 -4.02 5.05
N VAL A 104 -6.89 -3.04 5.78
CA VAL A 104 -6.26 -3.30 7.09
C VAL A 104 -7.27 -3.91 8.07
N PRO A 105 -8.48 -3.35 8.25
CA PRO A 105 -9.49 -3.98 9.11
C PRO A 105 -9.90 -5.37 8.63
N LYS A 106 -10.00 -5.61 7.32
CA LYS A 106 -10.31 -6.94 6.78
C LYS A 106 -9.24 -7.96 7.11
N ALA A 107 -7.96 -7.60 6.93
CA ALA A 107 -6.84 -8.47 7.29
C ALA A 107 -6.83 -8.78 8.79
N ASP A 108 -7.06 -7.78 9.63
CA ASP A 108 -7.15 -7.95 11.09
C ASP A 108 -8.28 -8.90 11.49
N ALA A 109 -9.44 -8.78 10.83
CA ALA A 109 -10.60 -9.64 11.09
C ALA A 109 -10.32 -11.11 10.69
N VAL A 110 -9.66 -11.33 9.55
CA VAL A 110 -9.24 -12.67 9.14
C VAL A 110 -8.27 -13.27 10.15
N PHE A 111 -7.25 -12.52 10.53
CA PHE A 111 -6.26 -12.98 11.52
C PHE A 111 -6.91 -13.33 12.85
N ALA A 112 -7.81 -12.50 13.36
CA ALA A 112 -8.52 -12.74 14.60
C ALA A 112 -9.39 -14.00 14.52
N SER A 113 -10.13 -14.16 13.43
CA SER A 113 -10.98 -15.33 13.20
C SER A 113 -10.17 -16.63 13.13
N VAL A 114 -9.04 -16.61 12.43
CA VAL A 114 -8.13 -17.76 12.34
C VAL A 114 -7.56 -18.10 13.71
N THR A 115 -7.09 -17.08 14.45
CA THR A 115 -6.56 -17.29 15.81
C THR A 115 -7.58 -17.93 16.72
N GLU A 116 -8.83 -17.45 16.68
CA GLU A 116 -9.92 -18.03 17.45
C GLU A 116 -10.13 -19.51 17.12
N LYS A 117 -10.26 -19.84 15.83
CA LYS A 117 -10.42 -21.23 15.37
C LYS A 117 -9.29 -22.15 15.82
N LEU A 118 -8.04 -21.67 15.74
CA LEU A 118 -6.88 -22.47 16.15
C LEU A 118 -6.78 -22.67 17.66
N ARG A 119 -7.34 -21.76 18.46
CA ARG A 119 -7.31 -21.83 19.94
C ARG A 119 -8.52 -22.55 20.52
N MET A 120 -9.51 -22.85 19.71
CA MET A 120 -10.64 -23.67 20.13
C MET A 120 -10.23 -25.13 20.28
N ARG A 121 -10.75 -25.77 21.33
CA ARG A 121 -10.55 -27.20 21.60
C ARG A 121 -11.75 -28.04 21.21
#